data_78eaddec2c3972b0bbb3ac7afaa2717d
#
_entry.id   78eaddec2c3972b0bbb3ac7afaa2717d
#
_cell.length_a   1.000
_cell.length_b   1.000
_cell.length_c   1.000
_cell.angle_alpha   90.00
_cell.angle_beta   90.00
_cell.angle_gamma   90.00
#
_symmetry.space_group_name_H-M   'P 1'
#
loop_
_entity.id
_entity.type
_entity.pdbx_description
1 polymer ?
#
loop_
_entity_poly.entity_id
_entity_poly.type
_entity_poly.pdbx_seq_one_letter_code
_entity_poly.pdbx_strand_id
1 'polypeptide(L)'
;SDAYDFQFTLSNGKRADCIIYLPEPQGNIVIDSKFPLEAYNAMISNTNEVDKSKNMQLFQSSIKTHIKDISEKYIIEGETADGAILFLPSEAIYAELHANFSNLVNEGFESRVWIVSPTTLMATLNTMRAILKDERLRRHTSRIRAELDLLYKDMLLSLIHISEPTRPIHI
;
A
#
# COMPACT_ATOMS: atom_id res chain seq x y z
N SER A 1 -14.23 -1.28 8.15
CA SER A 1 -12.91 -1.89 8.42
C SER A 1 -11.87 -0.78 8.42
N ASP A 2 -11.07 -0.66 9.48
CA ASP A 2 -10.13 0.47 9.61
C ASP A 2 -8.84 0.28 8.80
N ALA A 3 -8.71 -0.81 8.04
CA ALA A 3 -7.49 -1.17 7.33
C ALA A 3 -7.59 -1.01 5.81
N TYR A 4 -8.78 -1.10 5.22
CA TYR A 4 -9.00 -1.00 3.78
C TYR A 4 -10.45 -0.67 3.45
N ASP A 5 -10.67 -0.10 2.26
CA ASP A 5 -11.99 0.09 1.66
C ASP A 5 -11.99 -0.35 0.19
N PHE A 6 -13.13 -0.89 -0.25
CA PHE A 6 -13.39 -1.18 -1.66
C PHE A 6 -14.10 -0.01 -2.33
N GLN A 7 -13.86 0.12 -3.63
CA GLN A 7 -14.53 1.11 -4.48
C GLN A 7 -14.40 2.53 -3.92
N PHE A 8 -13.20 2.89 -3.48
CA PHE A 8 -12.89 4.18 -2.87
C PHE A 8 -12.73 5.28 -3.92
N THR A 9 -13.31 6.45 -3.67
CA THR A 9 -13.14 7.62 -4.53
C THR A 9 -12.08 8.55 -3.96
N LEU A 10 -11.01 8.78 -4.73
CA LEU A 10 -9.91 9.68 -4.39
C LEU A 10 -10.28 11.16 -4.57
N SER A 11 -9.46 12.06 -4.06
CA SER A 11 -9.68 13.52 -4.14
C SER A 11 -9.80 14.05 -5.58
N ASN A 12 -9.14 13.38 -6.54
CA ASN A 12 -9.24 13.70 -7.96
C ASN A 12 -10.53 13.18 -8.65
N GLY A 13 -11.46 12.60 -7.88
CA GLY A 13 -12.70 12.01 -8.38
C GLY A 13 -12.54 10.65 -9.05
N LYS A 14 -11.35 10.06 -9.08
CA LYS A 14 -11.13 8.72 -9.62
C LYS A 14 -11.47 7.66 -8.59
N ARG A 15 -12.11 6.59 -9.05
CA ARG A 15 -12.54 5.48 -8.20
C ARG A 15 -11.58 4.31 -8.33
N ALA A 16 -10.97 3.96 -7.21
CA ALA A 16 -10.09 2.81 -7.08
C ALA A 16 -10.87 1.55 -6.68
N ASP A 17 -10.43 0.38 -7.12
CA ASP A 17 -11.06 -0.89 -6.74
C ASP A 17 -10.87 -1.18 -5.25
N CYS A 18 -9.68 -0.90 -4.73
CA CYS A 18 -9.37 -1.04 -3.31
C CYS A 18 -8.32 -0.02 -2.88
N ILE A 19 -8.43 0.47 -1.65
CA ILE A 19 -7.40 1.24 -0.97
C ILE A 19 -7.04 0.57 0.34
N ILE A 20 -5.75 0.50 0.66
CA ILE A 20 -5.23 -0.02 1.93
C ILE A 20 -4.66 1.16 2.70
N TYR A 21 -5.11 1.34 3.93
CA TYR A 21 -4.66 2.39 4.82
C TYR A 21 -3.41 1.94 5.56
N LEU A 22 -2.28 2.60 5.31
CA LEU A 22 -1.04 2.42 6.04
C LEU A 22 -0.74 3.67 6.88
N PRO A 23 -0.07 3.50 8.03
CA PRO A 23 0.35 4.65 8.83
C PRO A 23 1.41 5.47 8.11
N GLU A 24 1.50 6.76 8.46
CA GLU A 24 2.59 7.60 8.02
C GLU A 24 3.96 7.00 8.45
N PRO A 25 5.01 7.10 7.64
CA PRO A 25 5.09 7.91 6.40
C PRO A 25 4.73 7.16 5.11
N GLN A 26 4.28 5.88 5.16
CA GLN A 26 4.07 5.03 3.98
C GLN A 26 2.95 5.54 3.07
N GLY A 27 1.87 6.08 3.64
CA GLY A 27 0.70 6.52 2.91
C GLY A 27 -0.20 5.38 2.41
N ASN A 28 -1.37 5.72 1.93
CA ASN A 28 -2.38 4.75 1.49
C ASN A 28 -2.02 4.14 0.14
N ILE A 29 -2.12 2.82 0.02
CA ILE A 29 -1.81 2.10 -1.23
C ILE A 29 -3.10 1.79 -1.98
N VAL A 30 -3.16 2.19 -3.25
CA VAL A 30 -4.26 1.86 -4.15
C VAL A 30 -3.97 0.57 -4.90
N ILE A 31 -4.98 -0.28 -5.02
CA ILE A 31 -4.96 -1.51 -5.82
C ILE A 31 -6.03 -1.39 -6.90
N ASP A 32 -5.63 -1.60 -8.14
CA ASP A 32 -6.51 -1.69 -9.30
C ASP A 32 -6.42 -3.08 -9.93
N SER A 33 -7.56 -3.68 -10.24
CA SER A 33 -7.66 -5.06 -10.73
C SER A 33 -7.99 -5.18 -12.21
N LYS A 34 -8.05 -4.07 -12.92
CA LYS A 34 -8.36 -4.06 -14.36
C LYS A 34 -7.20 -4.58 -15.19
N PHE A 35 -7.43 -5.70 -15.84
CA PHE A 35 -6.48 -6.33 -16.74
C PHE A 35 -7.13 -6.58 -18.12
N PRO A 36 -6.42 -6.36 -19.25
CA PRO A 36 -6.95 -6.57 -20.58
C PRO A 36 -7.01 -8.07 -20.95
N LEU A 37 -7.90 -8.81 -20.31
CA LEU A 37 -8.02 -10.26 -20.45
C LEU A 37 -8.38 -10.67 -21.87
N GLU A 38 -9.19 -9.89 -22.56
CA GLU A 38 -9.58 -10.17 -23.96
C GLU A 38 -8.37 -10.11 -24.90
N ALA A 39 -7.52 -9.09 -24.75
CA ALA A 39 -6.30 -8.97 -25.54
C ALA A 39 -5.31 -10.11 -25.25
N TYR A 40 -5.21 -10.52 -23.99
CA TYR A 40 -4.40 -11.66 -23.60
C TYR A 40 -4.92 -12.98 -24.20
N ASN A 41 -6.22 -13.26 -24.10
CA ASN A 41 -6.83 -14.46 -24.66
C ASN A 41 -6.70 -14.50 -26.18
N ALA A 42 -6.88 -13.38 -26.87
CA ALA A 42 -6.67 -13.28 -28.31
C ALA A 42 -5.22 -13.57 -28.72
N MET A 43 -4.25 -13.14 -27.93
CA MET A 43 -2.84 -13.43 -28.15
C MET A 43 -2.53 -14.94 -28.03
N ILE A 44 -3.11 -15.61 -27.03
CA ILE A 44 -2.81 -17.04 -26.77
C ILE A 44 -3.54 -17.95 -27.77
N SER A 45 -4.78 -17.65 -28.12
CA SER A 45 -5.65 -18.53 -28.92
C SER A 45 -5.36 -18.53 -30.42
N ASN A 46 -4.56 -17.57 -30.92
CA ASN A 46 -4.26 -17.48 -32.34
C ASN A 46 -3.14 -18.44 -32.77
N THR A 47 -3.44 -19.26 -33.77
CA THR A 47 -2.50 -20.21 -34.38
C THR A 47 -1.73 -19.65 -35.59
N ASN A 48 -2.18 -18.50 -36.15
CA ASN A 48 -1.52 -17.84 -37.28
C ASN A 48 -0.44 -16.87 -36.74
N GLU A 49 0.80 -17.02 -37.20
CA GLU A 49 1.96 -16.21 -36.76
C GLU A 49 1.78 -14.70 -36.97
N VAL A 50 1.13 -14.28 -38.09
CA VAL A 50 0.89 -12.86 -38.37
C VAL A 50 -0.10 -12.25 -37.38
N ASP A 51 -1.21 -12.96 -37.14
CA ASP A 51 -2.23 -12.52 -36.18
C ASP A 51 -1.73 -12.58 -34.74
N LYS A 52 -0.89 -13.56 -34.41
CA LYS A 52 -0.24 -13.68 -33.13
C LYS A 52 0.67 -12.48 -32.82
N SER A 53 1.48 -12.09 -33.81
CA SER A 53 2.36 -10.90 -33.65
C SER A 53 1.55 -9.62 -33.46
N LYS A 54 0.46 -9.44 -34.21
CA LYS A 54 -0.44 -8.29 -34.05
C LYS A 54 -1.12 -8.27 -32.69
N ASN A 55 -1.64 -9.41 -32.24
CA ASN A 55 -2.29 -9.51 -30.95
C ASN A 55 -1.31 -9.32 -29.78
N MET A 56 -0.06 -9.75 -29.93
CA MET A 56 1.00 -9.48 -28.96
C MET A 56 1.26 -7.97 -28.83
N GLN A 57 1.34 -7.24 -29.93
CA GLN A 57 1.52 -5.79 -29.91
C GLN A 57 0.33 -5.07 -29.27
N LEU A 58 -0.90 -5.50 -29.55
CA LEU A 58 -2.12 -4.96 -28.94
C LEU A 58 -2.14 -5.23 -27.43
N PHE A 59 -1.76 -6.42 -27.01
CA PHE A 59 -1.64 -6.77 -25.60
C PHE A 59 -0.61 -5.89 -24.89
N GLN A 60 0.58 -5.76 -25.44
CA GLN A 60 1.63 -4.90 -24.88
C GLN A 60 1.17 -3.45 -24.78
N SER A 61 0.56 -2.91 -25.82
CA SER A 61 0.02 -1.55 -25.83
C SER A 61 -1.06 -1.35 -24.77
N SER A 62 -1.94 -2.33 -24.57
CA SER A 62 -2.98 -2.29 -23.54
C SER A 62 -2.39 -2.29 -22.13
N ILE A 63 -1.40 -3.13 -21.87
CA ILE A 63 -0.73 -3.15 -20.55
C ILE A 63 -0.03 -1.81 -20.27
N LYS A 64 0.69 -1.25 -21.24
CA LYS A 64 1.33 0.06 -21.11
C LYS A 64 0.33 1.15 -20.77
N THR A 65 -0.81 1.17 -21.46
CA THR A 65 -1.89 2.11 -21.18
C THR A 65 -2.44 1.94 -19.77
N HIS A 66 -2.63 0.70 -19.30
CA HIS A 66 -3.07 0.45 -17.92
C HIS A 66 -2.06 0.91 -16.88
N ILE A 67 -0.78 0.62 -17.07
CA ILE A 67 0.30 1.07 -16.17
C ILE A 67 0.30 2.59 -16.06
N LYS A 68 0.25 3.27 -17.20
CA LYS A 68 0.19 4.73 -17.27
C LYS A 68 -1.06 5.29 -16.55
N ASP A 69 -2.21 4.72 -16.85
CA ASP A 69 -3.48 5.14 -16.25
C ASP A 69 -3.47 4.98 -14.72
N ILE A 70 -2.96 3.87 -14.21
CA ILE A 70 -2.85 3.62 -12.76
C ILE A 70 -1.91 4.65 -12.13
N SER A 71 -0.74 4.87 -12.71
CA SER A 71 0.23 5.85 -12.23
C SER A 71 -0.35 7.26 -12.15
N GLU A 72 -1.04 7.70 -13.20
CA GLU A 72 -1.60 9.05 -13.27
C GLU A 72 -2.85 9.25 -12.40
N LYS A 73 -3.67 8.20 -12.22
CA LYS A 73 -4.95 8.29 -11.49
C LYS A 73 -4.82 8.07 -10.00
N TYR A 74 -3.89 7.21 -9.57
CA TYR A 74 -3.89 6.65 -8.22
C TYR A 74 -2.63 6.94 -7.41
N ILE A 75 -1.63 7.57 -7.99
CA ILE A 75 -0.47 8.07 -7.26
C ILE A 75 -0.62 9.58 -7.09
N ILE A 76 -1.07 10.00 -5.90
CA ILE A 76 -1.40 11.40 -5.59
C ILE A 76 -0.56 11.83 -4.39
N GLU A 77 0.30 12.84 -4.60
CA GLU A 77 1.15 13.38 -3.55
C GLU A 77 0.33 13.88 -2.36
N GLY A 78 0.70 13.44 -1.17
CA GLY A 78 0.02 13.80 0.08
C GLY A 78 -1.27 13.04 0.38
N GLU A 79 -1.77 12.19 -0.52
CA GLU A 79 -2.98 11.37 -0.30
C GLU A 79 -2.67 9.88 -0.37
N THR A 80 -1.90 9.43 -1.36
CA THR A 80 -1.55 8.04 -1.55
C THR A 80 -0.04 7.81 -1.38
N ALA A 81 0.36 6.55 -1.27
CA ALA A 81 1.76 6.16 -1.31
C ALA A 81 2.40 6.53 -2.67
N ASP A 82 3.74 6.51 -2.71
CA ASP A 82 4.51 6.76 -3.93
C ASP A 82 4.43 5.64 -4.97
N GLY A 83 3.48 4.75 -4.83
CA GLY A 83 3.25 3.66 -5.75
C GLY A 83 1.84 3.11 -5.65
N ALA A 84 1.41 2.40 -6.67
CA ALA A 84 0.13 1.72 -6.75
C ALA A 84 0.32 0.26 -7.19
N ILE A 85 -0.69 -0.57 -6.99
CA ILE A 85 -0.65 -1.99 -7.31
C ILE A 85 -1.58 -2.29 -8.48
N LEU A 86 -1.06 -2.94 -9.52
CA LEU A 86 -1.84 -3.60 -10.56
C LEU A 86 -1.99 -5.08 -10.21
N PHE A 87 -3.19 -5.48 -9.85
CA PHE A 87 -3.51 -6.86 -9.50
C PHE A 87 -3.90 -7.67 -10.73
N LEU A 88 -3.17 -8.77 -10.95
CA LEU A 88 -3.48 -9.75 -11.98
C LEU A 88 -4.26 -10.93 -11.36
N PRO A 89 -5.42 -11.31 -11.92
CA PRO A 89 -6.26 -12.34 -11.30
C PRO A 89 -5.74 -13.77 -11.50
N SER A 90 -4.63 -13.96 -12.21
CA SER A 90 -4.09 -15.26 -12.58
C SER A 90 -2.58 -15.35 -12.40
N GLU A 91 -2.12 -16.40 -11.71
CA GLU A 91 -0.69 -16.74 -11.59
C GLU A 91 -0.06 -17.05 -12.96
N ALA A 92 -0.81 -17.66 -13.88
CA ALA A 92 -0.33 -17.98 -15.22
C ALA A 92 -0.03 -16.70 -16.02
N ILE A 93 -0.91 -15.70 -15.95
CA ILE A 93 -0.70 -14.41 -16.61
C ILE A 93 0.50 -13.67 -16.00
N TYR A 94 0.63 -13.70 -14.69
CA TYR A 94 1.77 -13.13 -13.98
C TYR A 94 3.09 -13.78 -14.43
N ALA A 95 3.13 -15.11 -14.47
CA ALA A 95 4.31 -15.85 -14.93
C ALA A 95 4.65 -15.52 -16.40
N GLU A 96 3.65 -15.44 -17.26
CA GLU A 96 3.83 -15.08 -18.69
C GLU A 96 4.41 -13.66 -18.86
N LEU A 97 3.90 -12.68 -18.10
CA LEU A 97 4.43 -11.33 -18.13
C LEU A 97 5.89 -11.28 -17.73
N HIS A 98 6.26 -11.98 -16.65
CA HIS A 98 7.64 -12.02 -16.18
C HIS A 98 8.57 -12.78 -17.13
N ALA A 99 8.10 -13.85 -17.76
CA ALA A 99 8.90 -14.68 -18.67
C ALA A 99 9.12 -14.04 -20.03
N ASN A 100 8.07 -13.46 -20.63
CA ASN A 100 8.07 -13.05 -22.02
C ASN A 100 7.87 -11.55 -22.24
N PHE A 101 7.50 -10.80 -21.22
CA PHE A 101 7.21 -9.36 -21.27
C PHE A 101 7.90 -8.59 -20.13
N SER A 102 9.14 -8.95 -19.82
CA SER A 102 9.91 -8.32 -18.76
C SER A 102 10.07 -6.79 -18.93
N ASN A 103 10.05 -6.30 -20.17
CA ASN A 103 10.04 -4.88 -20.47
C ASN A 103 8.81 -4.16 -19.92
N LEU A 104 7.63 -4.80 -19.93
CA LEU A 104 6.41 -4.24 -19.36
C LEU A 104 6.46 -4.20 -17.82
N VAL A 105 7.04 -5.23 -17.22
CA VAL A 105 7.27 -5.27 -15.78
C VAL A 105 8.19 -4.14 -15.33
N ASN A 106 9.29 -3.93 -16.07
CA ASN A 106 10.23 -2.84 -15.81
C ASN A 106 9.57 -1.46 -16.00
N GLU A 107 8.75 -1.29 -17.04
CA GLU A 107 7.98 -0.06 -17.25
C GLU A 107 7.01 0.21 -16.10
N GLY A 108 6.40 -0.85 -15.53
CA GLY A 108 5.62 -0.76 -14.31
C GLY A 108 6.45 -0.22 -13.14
N PHE A 109 7.61 -0.76 -12.88
CA PHE A 109 8.52 -0.27 -11.82
C PHE A 109 8.92 1.19 -12.03
N GLU A 110 9.30 1.58 -13.23
CA GLU A 110 9.64 2.98 -13.56
C GLU A 110 8.46 3.93 -13.34
N SER A 111 7.25 3.46 -13.59
CA SER A 111 6.00 4.20 -13.36
C SER A 111 5.48 4.09 -11.92
N ARG A 112 6.21 3.42 -11.03
CA ARG A 112 5.81 3.15 -9.64
C ARG A 112 4.50 2.36 -9.52
N VAL A 113 4.27 1.46 -10.48
CA VAL A 113 3.14 0.53 -10.51
C VAL A 113 3.67 -0.90 -10.35
N TRP A 114 3.35 -1.53 -9.23
CA TRP A 114 3.78 -2.90 -8.95
C TRP A 114 2.75 -3.91 -9.45
N ILE A 115 3.18 -4.78 -10.35
CA ILE A 115 2.35 -5.85 -10.87
C ILE A 115 2.43 -7.03 -9.90
N VAL A 116 1.29 -7.48 -9.40
CA VAL A 116 1.19 -8.60 -8.44
C VAL A 116 0.19 -9.64 -8.90
N SER A 117 0.44 -10.88 -8.52
CA SER A 117 -0.48 -12.02 -8.64
C SER A 117 -1.23 -12.25 -7.33
N PRO A 118 -2.21 -13.17 -7.27
CA PRO A 118 -2.84 -13.54 -6.02
C PRO A 118 -1.83 -13.96 -4.94
N THR A 119 -0.85 -14.79 -5.26
CA THR A 119 0.18 -15.23 -4.30
C THR A 119 1.09 -14.09 -3.85
N THR A 120 1.58 -13.26 -4.78
CA THR A 120 2.46 -12.13 -4.43
C THR A 120 1.70 -11.04 -3.68
N LEU A 121 0.42 -10.82 -3.99
CA LEU A 121 -0.43 -9.92 -3.20
C LEU A 121 -0.59 -10.43 -1.76
N MET A 122 -0.86 -11.72 -1.57
CA MET A 122 -0.96 -12.31 -0.23
C MET A 122 0.33 -12.15 0.57
N ALA A 123 1.49 -12.39 -0.05
CA ALA A 123 2.79 -12.17 0.58
C ALA A 123 2.99 -10.68 0.97
N THR A 124 2.63 -9.76 0.09
CA THR A 124 2.70 -8.32 0.33
C THR A 124 1.78 -7.90 1.48
N LEU A 125 0.53 -8.37 1.50
CA LEU A 125 -0.44 -8.09 2.57
C LEU A 125 0.02 -8.66 3.92
N ASN A 126 0.60 -9.85 3.94
CA ASN A 126 1.17 -10.43 5.16
C ASN A 126 2.34 -9.60 5.70
N THR A 127 3.21 -9.10 4.82
CA THR A 127 4.30 -8.20 5.20
C THR A 127 3.78 -6.88 5.74
N MET A 128 2.79 -6.28 5.09
CA MET A 128 2.13 -5.06 5.55
C MET A 128 1.48 -5.27 6.92
N ARG A 129 0.80 -6.40 7.12
CA ARG A 129 0.20 -6.76 8.41
C ARG A 129 1.24 -6.83 9.54
N ALA A 130 2.40 -7.42 9.27
CA ALA A 130 3.49 -7.49 10.23
C ALA A 130 4.03 -6.10 10.59
N ILE A 131 4.22 -5.22 9.60
CA ILE A 131 4.63 -3.83 9.80
C ILE A 131 3.59 -3.06 10.63
N LEU A 132 2.32 -3.19 10.31
CA LEU A 132 1.22 -2.55 11.05
C LEU A 132 1.16 -3.02 12.51
N LYS A 133 1.37 -4.31 12.75
CA LYS A 133 1.43 -4.86 14.11
C LYS A 133 2.60 -4.29 14.90
N ASP A 134 3.78 -4.21 14.30
CA ASP A 134 4.98 -3.67 14.92
C ASP A 134 4.82 -2.18 15.25
N GLU A 135 4.25 -1.40 14.34
CA GLU A 135 3.93 0.01 14.56
C GLU A 135 2.93 0.23 15.70
N ARG A 136 1.88 -0.58 15.78
CA ARG A 136 0.93 -0.54 16.90
C ARG A 136 1.61 -0.84 18.24
N LEU A 137 2.48 -1.84 18.27
CA LEU A 137 3.26 -2.17 19.46
C LEU A 137 4.18 -1.03 19.89
N ARG A 138 4.87 -0.39 18.95
CA ARG A 138 5.74 0.77 19.22
C ARG A 138 4.95 1.95 19.79
N ARG A 139 3.82 2.29 19.21
CA ARG A 139 2.93 3.37 19.70
C ARG A 139 2.43 3.06 21.11
N HIS A 140 2.01 1.82 21.34
CA HIS A 140 1.54 1.39 22.65
C HIS A 140 2.63 1.46 23.71
N THR A 141 3.84 0.98 23.39
CA THR A 141 5.00 1.05 24.27
C THR A 141 5.41 2.51 24.59
N SER A 142 5.42 3.40 23.57
CA SER A 142 5.72 4.81 23.74
C SER A 142 4.70 5.51 24.64
N ARG A 143 3.43 5.18 24.51
CA ARG A 143 2.34 5.70 25.34
C ARG A 143 2.49 5.25 26.80
N ILE A 144 2.75 3.97 27.02
CA ILE A 144 3.01 3.45 28.38
C ILE A 144 4.21 4.13 29.03
N ARG A 145 5.31 4.34 28.30
CA ARG A 145 6.48 5.07 28.80
C ARG A 145 6.12 6.50 29.21
N ALA A 146 5.40 7.22 28.36
CA ALA A 146 4.96 8.58 28.67
C ALA A 146 4.07 8.64 29.92
N GLU A 147 3.15 7.69 30.08
CA GLU A 147 2.30 7.59 31.27
C GLU A 147 3.12 7.28 32.55
N LEU A 148 4.12 6.39 32.46
CA LEU A 148 5.02 6.08 33.56
C LEU A 148 5.88 7.28 33.94
N ASP A 149 6.39 8.06 33.00
CA ASP A 149 7.17 9.27 33.26
C ASP A 149 6.33 10.35 33.97
N LEU A 150 5.06 10.50 33.59
CA LEU A 150 4.13 11.40 34.28
C LEU A 150 3.90 10.95 35.71
N LEU A 151 3.63 9.67 35.91
CA LEU A 151 3.38 9.08 37.25
C LEU A 151 4.60 9.24 38.17
N TYR A 152 5.80 9.04 37.62
CA TYR A 152 7.05 9.25 38.33
C TYR A 152 7.24 10.72 38.77
N LYS A 153 6.95 11.68 37.90
CA LYS A 153 6.98 13.11 38.20
C LYS A 153 5.97 13.48 39.30
N ASP A 154 4.75 12.98 39.19
CA ASP A 154 3.72 13.23 40.22
C ASP A 154 4.08 12.65 41.56
N MET A 155 4.68 11.46 41.60
CA MET A 155 5.21 10.88 42.86
C MET A 155 6.32 11.71 43.45
N LEU A 156 7.27 12.20 42.62
CA LEU A 156 8.34 13.08 43.13
C LEU A 156 7.80 14.39 43.73
N LEU A 157 6.86 15.03 43.03
CA LEU A 157 6.21 16.26 43.50
C LEU A 157 5.45 16.02 44.84
N SER A 158 4.76 14.91 44.94
CA SER A 158 4.07 14.51 46.17
C SER A 158 5.03 14.30 47.35
N LEU A 159 6.18 13.63 47.11
CA LEU A 159 7.21 13.41 48.12
C LEU A 159 7.86 14.72 48.55
N ILE A 160 8.11 15.67 47.66
CA ILE A 160 8.64 17.00 47.98
C ILE A 160 7.64 17.80 48.86
N HIS A 161 6.35 17.72 48.57
CA HIS A 161 5.30 18.38 49.35
C HIS A 161 5.18 17.82 50.76
N ILE A 162 5.42 16.53 50.98
CA ILE A 162 5.40 15.89 52.31
C ILE A 162 6.65 16.25 53.11
N SER A 163 7.77 16.55 52.43
CA SER A 163 9.04 16.88 53.10
C SER A 163 9.22 18.36 53.40
N GLU A 164 8.33 19.27 53.00
CA GLU A 164 8.36 20.67 53.45
C GLU A 164 7.87 20.77 54.91
N PRO A 165 8.74 21.19 55.84
CA PRO A 165 8.29 21.40 57.20
C PRO A 165 7.29 22.57 57.24
N THR A 166 6.12 22.32 57.81
CA THR A 166 5.14 23.37 58.16
C THR A 166 5.85 24.46 58.93
N ARG A 167 6.01 25.65 58.33
CA ARG A 167 6.48 26.83 59.07
C ARG A 167 5.57 27.08 60.29
N PRO A 168 6.12 27.21 61.49
CA PRO A 168 5.30 27.55 62.64
C PRO A 168 4.77 28.98 62.46
N ILE A 169 3.46 29.11 62.54
CA ILE A 169 2.78 30.42 62.64
C ILE A 169 3.19 31.01 63.96
N HIS A 170 4.08 32.03 63.99
CA HIS A 170 4.29 32.87 65.14
C HIS A 170 3.08 33.80 65.24
N ILE A 171 2.34 33.64 66.36
CA ILE A 171 1.36 34.57 66.90
C ILE A 171 2.07 35.71 67.55
#